data_30e249aa1a151ab4b793c522563e6a95
#
_entry.id   30e249aa1a151ab4b793c522563e6a95
#
_cell.length_a   1.000
_cell.length_b   1.000
_cell.length_c   1.000
_cell.angle_alpha   90.00
_cell.angle_beta   90.00
_cell.angle_gamma   90.00
#
_symmetry.space_group_name_H-M   'P 1'
#
loop_
_entity.id
_entity.type
_entity.pdbx_description
1 polymer ?
#
loop_
_entity_poly.entity_id
_entity_poly.type
_entity_poly.pdbx_seq_one_letter_code
_entity_poly.pdbx_strand_id
1 'polypeptide(L)'
;MKYDMKALAHDFWYGKPHQERRLGDLYIDKTGLYKHREWRGFPDTMYYFYNIWLYNYAHMVMDVVRYGGLINFAKGVWRYRWVGQTYLPVLHWFDRGMEGMRGEGLKASAWHYRGMVNATIFQFQRMFSSDANLRGGKKNYRWHHNVAHNETVWGGVFYPWHGKLTNVPMEMIPYFVTCHVNSHTVLNYIDAVQSIGLPGDPCPMCQAEAGLFVLDDMPDYAPIVITSNEACDASVSTSILQDWFLDKPLFAMPQPMQFDDPLLKKHCRDEIEQCWKFVEEQTGIPFDWNSLVKCIESQNELQKFEWEKWDVAAKTNYYPVNGVAQALYRIYQSQFGDLPVWHEVDGHVRKILNKCVKKKINSFPETRHRVLALSLIHISEPTRL
;
A
#
# COMPACT_ATOMS: atom_id res chain seq x y z
N MET A 1 -24.24 14.71 40.08
CA MET A 1 -24.16 13.40 39.40
C MET A 1 -23.07 12.58 40.08
N LYS A 2 -23.42 11.46 40.75
CA LYS A 2 -22.40 10.55 41.30
C LYS A 2 -21.91 9.67 40.18
N TYR A 3 -20.65 9.85 39.76
CA TYR A 3 -20.02 8.95 38.80
C TYR A 3 -19.76 7.58 39.44
N ASP A 4 -20.20 6.52 38.79
CA ASP A 4 -19.83 5.17 39.20
C ASP A 4 -18.36 4.92 38.76
N MET A 5 -17.43 5.04 39.69
CA MET A 5 -15.99 4.88 39.44
C MET A 5 -15.63 3.46 38.99
N LYS A 6 -16.42 2.43 39.37
CA LYS A 6 -16.20 1.06 38.89
C LYS A 6 -16.58 0.90 37.44
N ALA A 7 -17.73 1.46 37.05
CA ALA A 7 -18.14 1.47 35.63
C ALA A 7 -17.14 2.26 34.75
N LEU A 8 -16.69 3.43 35.22
CA LEU A 8 -15.67 4.21 34.52
C LEU A 8 -14.35 3.45 34.36
N ALA A 9 -13.87 2.78 35.39
CA ALA A 9 -12.65 1.97 35.32
C ALA A 9 -12.82 0.76 34.40
N HIS A 10 -13.96 0.12 34.40
CA HIS A 10 -14.29 -0.96 33.49
C HIS A 10 -14.28 -0.47 32.02
N ASP A 11 -14.99 0.62 31.73
CA ASP A 11 -15.07 1.20 30.38
C ASP A 11 -13.70 1.70 29.89
N PHE A 12 -12.88 2.24 30.78
CA PHE A 12 -11.52 2.63 30.45
C PHE A 12 -10.67 1.43 30.04
N TRP A 13 -10.77 0.32 30.78
CA TRP A 13 -9.93 -0.86 30.52
C TRP A 13 -10.41 -1.70 29.34
N TYR A 14 -11.72 -1.98 29.29
CA TYR A 14 -12.30 -2.90 28.29
C TYR A 14 -12.93 -2.20 27.09
N GLY A 15 -13.10 -0.90 27.15
CA GLY A 15 -13.86 -0.14 26.16
C GLY A 15 -15.37 -0.30 26.36
N LYS A 16 -16.13 0.45 25.59
CA LYS A 16 -17.57 0.28 25.53
C LYS A 16 -17.92 -0.83 24.55
N PRO A 17 -18.97 -1.63 24.80
CA PRO A 17 -19.46 -2.60 23.85
C PRO A 17 -19.75 -1.91 22.51
N HIS A 18 -19.39 -2.56 21.42
CA HIS A 18 -19.77 -2.07 20.09
C HIS A 18 -21.30 -2.07 19.98
N GLN A 19 -21.88 -0.91 19.81
CA GLN A 19 -23.30 -0.82 19.50
C GLN A 19 -23.49 -1.05 18.01
N GLU A 20 -24.34 -2.01 17.64
CA GLU A 20 -24.77 -2.16 16.26
C GLU A 20 -25.38 -0.85 15.76
N ARG A 21 -24.69 -0.20 14.85
CA ARG A 21 -25.23 0.99 14.19
C ARG A 21 -26.15 0.53 13.07
N ARG A 22 -27.40 0.94 13.10
CA ARG A 22 -28.30 0.81 11.95
C ARG A 22 -27.77 1.71 10.83
N LEU A 23 -28.06 1.36 9.58
CA LEU A 23 -27.62 2.14 8.41
C LEU A 23 -27.97 3.64 8.49
N GLY A 24 -29.07 3.99 9.20
CA GLY A 24 -29.48 5.37 9.46
C GLY A 24 -28.66 6.09 10.54
N ASP A 25 -27.86 5.37 11.32
CA ASP A 25 -27.02 5.94 12.37
C ASP A 25 -25.62 6.29 11.87
N LEU A 26 -25.30 6.00 10.62
CA LEU A 26 -24.10 6.43 9.92
C LEU A 26 -24.22 7.93 9.61
N TYR A 27 -24.12 8.74 10.65
CA TYR A 27 -24.18 10.18 10.53
C TYR A 27 -22.77 10.72 10.26
N ILE A 28 -22.53 11.12 9.03
CA ILE A 28 -21.39 11.94 8.67
C ILE A 28 -21.83 13.38 8.93
N ASP A 29 -21.24 14.05 9.90
CA ASP A 29 -21.54 15.44 10.14
C ASP A 29 -21.08 16.30 8.94
N LYS A 30 -21.45 17.58 8.94
CA LYS A 30 -21.12 18.52 7.84
C LYS A 30 -19.62 18.70 7.61
N THR A 31 -18.76 18.23 8.53
CA THR A 31 -17.30 18.26 8.41
C THR A 31 -16.73 16.96 7.84
N GLY A 32 -17.57 15.94 7.57
CA GLY A 32 -17.14 14.62 7.13
C GLY A 32 -16.48 13.78 8.23
N LEU A 33 -16.49 14.22 9.46
CA LEU A 33 -15.93 13.51 10.60
C LEU A 33 -17.01 12.62 11.25
N TYR A 34 -16.62 11.41 11.62
CA TYR A 34 -17.50 10.55 12.43
C TYR A 34 -17.70 11.16 13.82
N LYS A 35 -18.94 11.41 14.18
CA LYS A 35 -19.30 12.08 15.41
C LYS A 35 -19.03 11.25 16.67
N HIS A 36 -18.89 9.93 16.55
CA HIS A 36 -18.81 9.02 17.68
C HIS A 36 -17.71 7.97 17.46
N ARG A 37 -16.50 8.30 17.92
CA ARG A 37 -15.45 7.29 18.08
C ARG A 37 -15.63 6.60 19.42
N GLU A 38 -15.84 5.30 19.40
CA GLU A 38 -15.93 4.51 20.61
C GLU A 38 -14.54 4.21 21.16
N TRP A 39 -14.37 4.38 22.46
CA TRP A 39 -13.14 3.98 23.14
C TRP A 39 -13.00 2.45 23.15
N ARG A 40 -11.92 1.93 22.61
CA ARG A 40 -11.64 0.48 22.46
C ARG A 40 -11.24 -0.21 23.74
N GLY A 41 -10.96 0.54 24.78
CA GLY A 41 -10.28 0.06 25.97
C GLY A 41 -8.76 0.26 25.86
N PHE A 42 -8.14 0.37 27.05
CA PHE A 42 -6.72 0.70 27.15
C PHE A 42 -5.79 -0.35 26.50
N PRO A 43 -5.95 -1.68 26.72
CA PRO A 43 -5.08 -2.67 26.13
C PRO A 43 -5.11 -2.68 24.60
N ASP A 44 -6.29 -2.61 24.00
CA ASP A 44 -6.45 -2.62 22.53
C ASP A 44 -5.91 -1.34 21.90
N THR A 45 -6.10 -0.19 22.58
CA THR A 45 -5.54 1.10 22.14
C THR A 45 -4.02 1.09 22.19
N MET A 46 -3.42 0.55 23.26
CA MET A 46 -1.96 0.45 23.38
C MET A 46 -1.37 -0.53 22.38
N TYR A 47 -2.05 -1.64 22.12
CA TYR A 47 -1.63 -2.59 21.09
C TYR A 47 -1.60 -1.95 19.70
N TYR A 48 -2.65 -1.22 19.35
CA TYR A 48 -2.75 -0.45 18.11
C TYR A 48 -1.64 0.60 18.00
N PHE A 49 -1.47 1.43 19.06
CA PHE A 49 -0.45 2.46 19.10
C PHE A 49 0.97 1.90 18.91
N TYR A 50 1.30 0.81 19.64
CA TYR A 50 2.60 0.16 19.52
C TYR A 50 2.85 -0.38 18.11
N ASN A 51 1.89 -1.14 17.55
CA ASN A 51 2.11 -1.84 16.27
C ASN A 51 2.14 -0.91 15.06
N ILE A 52 1.34 0.14 15.06
CA ILE A 52 1.26 1.02 13.89
C ILE A 52 2.15 2.25 14.08
N TRP A 53 2.07 2.91 15.22
CA TRP A 53 2.77 4.18 15.41
C TRP A 53 4.18 4.02 15.91
N LEU A 54 4.35 3.52 17.11
CA LEU A 54 5.66 3.48 17.77
C LEU A 54 6.67 2.65 17.00
N TYR A 55 6.27 1.48 16.54
CA TYR A 55 7.14 0.62 15.73
C TYR A 55 7.60 1.31 14.45
N ASN A 56 6.66 1.86 13.67
CA ASN A 56 6.99 2.47 12.40
C ASN A 56 7.78 3.77 12.55
N TYR A 57 7.51 4.58 13.59
CA TYR A 57 8.34 5.74 13.88
C TYR A 57 9.77 5.37 14.28
N ALA A 58 9.95 4.32 15.08
CA ALA A 58 11.28 3.84 15.43
C ALA A 58 12.05 3.37 14.18
N HIS A 59 11.40 2.62 13.30
CA HIS A 59 11.99 2.22 12.02
C HIS A 59 12.29 3.41 11.13
N MET A 60 11.39 4.38 11.04
CA MET A 60 11.61 5.63 10.30
C MET A 60 12.90 6.33 10.75
N VAL A 61 13.08 6.50 12.05
CA VAL A 61 14.31 7.14 12.59
C VAL A 61 15.55 6.34 12.24
N MET A 62 15.50 5.02 12.39
CA MET A 62 16.64 4.16 12.04
C MET A 62 16.99 4.23 10.56
N ASP A 63 15.98 4.21 9.70
CA ASP A 63 16.17 4.25 8.25
C ASP A 63 16.65 5.63 7.78
N VAL A 64 16.17 6.72 8.37
CA VAL A 64 16.69 8.07 8.11
C VAL A 64 18.19 8.14 8.35
N VAL A 65 18.65 7.58 9.47
CA VAL A 65 20.08 7.53 9.81
C VAL A 65 20.84 6.64 8.83
N ARG A 66 20.28 5.49 8.49
CA ARG A 66 20.92 4.49 7.63
C ARG A 66 20.99 4.90 6.16
N TYR A 67 19.95 5.50 5.62
CA TYR A 67 19.76 5.64 4.17
C TYR A 67 19.91 7.07 3.63
N GLY A 68 19.94 8.09 4.39
CA GLY A 68 20.02 9.45 3.80
C GLY A 68 20.58 10.51 4.70
N GLY A 69 20.62 10.21 5.97
CA GLY A 69 20.95 11.20 7.00
C GLY A 69 19.84 12.20 7.27
N LEU A 70 19.88 12.77 8.44
CA LEU A 70 18.84 13.64 8.98
C LEU A 70 18.65 14.92 8.14
N ILE A 71 19.75 15.45 7.59
CA ILE A 71 19.71 16.70 6.81
C ILE A 71 18.93 16.50 5.50
N ASN A 72 19.20 15.41 4.77
CA ASN A 72 18.50 15.12 3.52
C ASN A 72 17.03 14.81 3.76
N PHE A 73 16.73 14.09 4.82
CA PHE A 73 15.35 13.85 5.23
C PHE A 73 14.61 15.15 5.55
N ALA A 74 15.23 16.02 6.35
CA ALA A 74 14.63 17.32 6.68
C ALA A 74 14.41 18.21 5.45
N LYS A 75 15.35 18.22 4.50
CA LYS A 75 15.19 18.90 3.22
C LYS A 75 14.02 18.31 2.41
N GLY A 76 13.89 16.99 2.35
CA GLY A 76 12.78 16.32 1.69
C GLY A 76 11.43 16.69 2.29
N VAL A 77 11.31 16.58 3.60
CA VAL A 77 10.09 17.00 4.32
C VAL A 77 9.76 18.46 4.05
N TRP A 78 10.77 19.35 4.03
CA TRP A 78 10.55 20.74 3.71
C TRP A 78 10.11 20.97 2.27
N ARG A 79 10.74 20.29 1.30
CA ARG A 79 10.37 20.39 -0.12
C ARG A 79 8.93 19.93 -0.36
N TYR A 80 8.53 18.82 0.26
CA TYR A 80 7.21 18.23 0.08
C TYR A 80 6.21 18.61 1.19
N ARG A 81 6.46 19.70 1.95
CA ARG A 81 5.59 20.15 3.03
C ARG A 81 4.16 20.46 2.61
N TRP A 82 3.94 20.79 1.36
CA TRP A 82 2.63 21.05 0.78
C TRP A 82 1.74 19.80 0.74
N VAL A 83 2.35 18.63 0.70
CA VAL A 83 1.66 17.33 0.79
C VAL A 83 0.96 17.18 2.15
N GLY A 84 1.55 17.75 3.20
CA GLY A 84 1.03 17.67 4.56
C GLY A 84 0.50 19.02 5.03
N GLN A 85 -0.78 19.29 4.91
CA GLN A 85 -1.40 20.43 5.56
C GLN A 85 -1.47 20.27 7.09
N THR A 86 -1.31 19.05 7.58
CA THR A 86 -1.18 18.74 9.01
C THR A 86 0.08 17.91 9.20
N TYR A 87 1.02 18.44 9.95
CA TYR A 87 2.31 17.80 10.27
C TYR A 87 2.19 16.55 11.16
N LEU A 88 1.00 16.20 11.57
CA LEU A 88 0.73 14.94 12.26
C LEU A 88 0.16 13.97 11.22
N PRO A 89 0.86 12.86 10.93
CA PRO A 89 0.32 11.81 10.10
C PRO A 89 -0.89 11.22 10.83
N VAL A 90 -2.05 11.74 10.51
CA VAL A 90 -3.30 11.17 10.98
C VAL A 90 -3.64 10.07 10.00
N LEU A 91 -3.49 8.82 10.41
CA LEU A 91 -3.90 7.64 9.67
C LEU A 91 -5.43 7.55 9.62
N HIS A 92 -6.07 8.57 9.09
CA HIS A 92 -7.52 8.66 9.07
C HIS A 92 -8.16 7.44 8.45
N TRP A 93 -7.59 6.95 7.38
CA TRP A 93 -8.18 5.87 6.64
C TRP A 93 -8.00 4.53 7.33
N PHE A 94 -6.80 4.22 7.79
CA PHE A 94 -6.53 3.00 8.55
C PHE A 94 -7.26 3.00 9.90
N ASP A 95 -7.32 4.14 10.55
CA ASP A 95 -8.05 4.30 11.79
C ASP A 95 -9.56 4.07 11.59
N ARG A 96 -10.14 4.58 10.51
CA ARG A 96 -11.53 4.30 10.11
C ARG A 96 -11.75 2.82 9.80
N GLY A 97 -10.87 2.20 9.05
CA GLY A 97 -10.96 0.77 8.73
C GLY A 97 -10.90 -0.15 9.95
N MET A 98 -10.40 0.35 11.08
CA MET A 98 -10.33 -0.37 12.35
C MET A 98 -11.34 0.12 13.41
N GLU A 99 -12.16 1.10 13.08
CA GLU A 99 -13.19 1.60 14.02
C GLU A 99 -14.16 0.47 14.37
N GLY A 100 -14.47 0.35 15.63
CA GLY A 100 -15.32 -0.74 16.13
C GLY A 100 -14.63 -2.08 16.33
N MET A 101 -13.44 -2.29 15.80
CA MET A 101 -12.69 -3.55 15.98
C MET A 101 -12.11 -3.66 17.39
N ARG A 102 -12.14 -4.85 17.93
CA ARG A 102 -11.67 -5.21 19.27
C ARG A 102 -10.92 -6.54 19.23
N GLY A 103 -10.12 -6.79 20.27
CA GLY A 103 -9.51 -8.09 20.50
C GLY A 103 -8.67 -8.62 19.35
N GLU A 104 -8.87 -9.87 18.98
CA GLU A 104 -8.02 -10.54 17.97
C GLU A 104 -8.24 -9.99 16.54
N GLY A 105 -9.42 -9.50 16.21
CA GLY A 105 -9.69 -8.84 14.93
C GLY A 105 -8.90 -7.53 14.76
N LEU A 106 -8.87 -6.71 15.82
CA LEU A 106 -8.04 -5.52 15.85
C LEU A 106 -6.56 -5.86 15.70
N LYS A 107 -6.10 -6.90 16.40
CA LYS A 107 -4.69 -7.32 16.35
C LYS A 107 -4.28 -7.77 14.95
N ALA A 108 -5.09 -8.58 14.27
CA ALA A 108 -4.80 -9.03 12.91
C ALA A 108 -4.73 -7.85 11.92
N SER A 109 -5.68 -6.92 12.01
CA SER A 109 -5.69 -5.71 11.18
C SER A 109 -4.50 -4.80 11.47
N ALA A 110 -4.15 -4.62 12.74
CA ALA A 110 -2.99 -3.82 13.15
C ALA A 110 -1.67 -4.36 12.57
N TRP A 111 -1.53 -5.70 12.44
CA TRP A 111 -0.37 -6.30 11.78
C TRP A 111 -0.35 -6.01 10.28
N HIS A 112 -1.47 -6.13 9.57
CA HIS A 112 -1.54 -5.77 8.15
C HIS A 112 -1.18 -4.30 7.92
N TYR A 113 -1.74 -3.39 8.71
CA TYR A 113 -1.42 -1.96 8.61
C TYR A 113 0.02 -1.63 9.00
N ARG A 114 0.61 -2.35 9.97
CA ARG A 114 2.02 -2.22 10.29
C ARG A 114 2.89 -2.50 9.07
N GLY A 115 2.61 -3.57 8.34
CA GLY A 115 3.34 -3.91 7.11
C GLY A 115 3.24 -2.83 6.05
N MET A 116 2.02 -2.38 5.76
CA MET A 116 1.77 -1.34 4.76
C MET A 116 2.46 -0.01 5.12
N VAL A 117 2.30 0.45 6.35
CA VAL A 117 2.93 1.70 6.83
C VAL A 117 4.45 1.60 6.80
N ASN A 118 5.02 0.45 7.21
CA ASN A 118 6.46 0.22 7.19
C ASN A 118 7.02 0.29 5.76
N ALA A 119 6.39 -0.41 4.81
CA ALA A 119 6.79 -0.39 3.40
C ALA A 119 6.70 1.03 2.82
N THR A 120 5.64 1.77 3.12
CA THR A 120 5.44 3.13 2.64
C THR A 120 6.49 4.09 3.22
N ILE A 121 6.73 4.06 4.51
CA ILE A 121 7.75 4.89 5.17
C ILE A 121 9.13 4.62 4.55
N PHE A 122 9.48 3.36 4.36
CA PHE A 122 10.74 2.96 3.74
C PHE A 122 10.89 3.55 2.32
N GLN A 123 9.85 3.49 1.51
CA GLN A 123 9.85 4.03 0.15
C GLN A 123 10.00 5.56 0.15
N PHE A 124 9.22 6.26 0.99
CA PHE A 124 9.31 7.73 1.11
C PHE A 124 10.69 8.19 1.55
N GLN A 125 11.31 7.49 2.46
CA GLN A 125 12.66 7.84 2.89
C GLN A 125 13.67 7.69 1.75
N ARG A 126 13.52 6.64 0.93
CA ARG A 126 14.35 6.46 -0.26
C ARG A 126 14.15 7.57 -1.26
N MET A 127 12.90 7.92 -1.54
CA MET A 127 12.57 9.06 -2.40
C MET A 127 13.22 10.35 -1.90
N PHE A 128 12.96 10.74 -0.65
CA PHE A 128 13.48 11.98 -0.10
C PHE A 128 15.01 12.00 -0.04
N SER A 129 15.64 10.87 0.17
CA SER A 129 17.11 10.80 0.22
C SER A 129 17.78 10.82 -1.14
N SER A 130 17.09 10.41 -2.20
CA SER A 130 17.65 10.28 -3.55
C SER A 130 17.20 11.37 -4.52
N ASP A 131 16.22 12.19 -4.16
CA ASP A 131 15.71 13.25 -5.03
C ASP A 131 16.84 14.19 -5.49
N ALA A 132 17.10 14.21 -6.79
CA ALA A 132 18.17 15.02 -7.40
C ALA A 132 17.97 16.52 -7.16
N ASN A 133 16.73 16.98 -7.10
CA ASN A 133 16.41 18.39 -6.85
C ASN A 133 16.83 18.86 -5.46
N LEU A 134 16.86 17.99 -4.46
CA LEU A 134 17.34 18.32 -3.11
C LEU A 134 18.85 18.51 -3.04
N ARG A 135 19.59 18.10 -4.08
CA ARG A 135 21.05 18.04 -4.09
C ARG A 135 21.68 18.98 -5.11
N GLY A 136 20.90 19.93 -5.62
CA GLY A 136 21.40 20.87 -6.64
C GLY A 136 21.82 20.17 -7.94
N GLY A 137 21.07 19.16 -8.35
CA GLY A 137 21.33 18.39 -9.57
C GLY A 137 22.48 17.36 -9.47
N LYS A 138 23.14 17.26 -8.32
CA LYS A 138 24.20 16.26 -8.12
C LYS A 138 23.58 14.89 -7.88
N LYS A 139 23.75 13.99 -8.84
CA LYS A 139 23.33 12.58 -8.69
C LYS A 139 24.06 11.97 -7.50
N ASN A 140 23.31 11.36 -6.58
CA ASN A 140 23.93 10.66 -5.47
C ASN A 140 24.10 9.19 -5.80
N TYR A 141 25.31 8.82 -6.21
CA TYR A 141 25.65 7.47 -6.62
C TYR A 141 25.38 6.36 -5.59
N ARG A 142 25.23 6.72 -4.34
CA ARG A 142 24.89 5.75 -3.28
C ARG A 142 23.44 5.23 -3.38
N TRP A 143 22.57 5.93 -4.13
CA TRP A 143 21.13 5.66 -4.21
C TRP A 143 20.61 5.64 -5.67
N HIS A 144 21.49 5.43 -6.64
CA HIS A 144 21.16 5.38 -8.07
C HIS A 144 20.28 4.20 -8.48
N HIS A 145 19.91 3.37 -7.55
CA HIS A 145 19.27 2.12 -7.81
C HIS A 145 17.80 2.13 -7.44
N ASN A 146 17.12 3.24 -7.76
CA ASN A 146 15.66 3.30 -7.68
C ASN A 146 15.08 3.17 -9.08
N VAL A 147 13.96 2.47 -9.18
CA VAL A 147 13.11 2.38 -10.36
C VAL A 147 11.72 2.84 -9.98
N ALA A 148 11.20 3.81 -10.70
CA ALA A 148 9.80 4.19 -10.59
C ALA A 148 8.95 3.27 -11.47
N HIS A 149 7.78 2.89 -11.00
CA HIS A 149 6.84 2.11 -11.81
C HIS A 149 5.40 2.46 -11.47
N ASN A 150 4.48 2.20 -12.38
CA ASN A 150 3.07 2.36 -12.11
C ASN A 150 2.47 1.12 -11.41
N GLU A 151 1.24 1.23 -10.94
CA GLU A 151 0.51 0.22 -10.16
C GLU A 151 0.34 -1.12 -10.88
N THR A 152 0.37 -1.10 -12.19
CA THR A 152 0.19 -2.29 -13.02
C THR A 152 1.46 -3.11 -13.19
N VAL A 153 2.61 -2.58 -12.72
CA VAL A 153 3.87 -3.30 -12.69
C VAL A 153 4.06 -4.00 -11.36
N TRP A 154 4.03 -5.31 -11.38
CA TRP A 154 4.24 -6.12 -10.19
C TRP A 154 5.69 -6.03 -9.70
N GLY A 155 5.87 -5.87 -8.39
CA GLY A 155 7.20 -5.81 -7.78
C GLY A 155 8.09 -7.02 -8.08
N GLY A 156 7.50 -8.13 -8.48
CA GLY A 156 8.20 -9.34 -8.92
C GLY A 156 9.09 -9.15 -10.15
N VAL A 157 8.81 -8.17 -11.00
CA VAL A 157 9.66 -7.79 -12.13
C VAL A 157 11.06 -7.41 -11.65
N PHE A 158 11.19 -6.87 -10.43
CA PHE A 158 12.44 -6.38 -9.86
C PHE A 158 13.18 -7.38 -8.97
N TYR A 159 12.68 -8.60 -8.79
CA TYR A 159 13.33 -9.64 -7.97
C TYR A 159 14.77 -9.96 -8.36
N PRO A 160 15.18 -9.89 -9.65
CA PRO A 160 16.59 -10.09 -10.02
C PRO A 160 17.56 -9.11 -9.37
N TRP A 161 17.06 -7.98 -8.90
CA TRP A 161 17.87 -6.93 -8.26
C TRP A 161 17.52 -6.71 -6.79
N HIS A 162 16.88 -7.67 -6.14
CA HIS A 162 16.51 -7.57 -4.75
C HIS A 162 17.69 -7.16 -3.85
N GLY A 163 17.49 -6.17 -3.01
CA GLY A 163 18.52 -5.59 -2.16
C GLY A 163 19.54 -4.67 -2.86
N LYS A 164 19.61 -4.68 -4.20
CA LYS A 164 20.47 -3.80 -5.00
C LYS A 164 19.69 -2.63 -5.62
N LEU A 165 18.44 -2.86 -5.97
CA LEU A 165 17.52 -1.89 -6.56
C LEU A 165 16.29 -1.75 -5.69
N THR A 166 15.73 -0.54 -5.62
CA THR A 166 14.46 -0.28 -4.94
C THR A 166 13.43 0.12 -5.98
N ASN A 167 12.39 -0.65 -6.11
CA ASN A 167 11.22 -0.30 -6.91
C ASN A 167 10.26 0.58 -6.09
N VAL A 168 9.73 1.62 -6.71
CA VAL A 168 8.83 2.57 -6.09
C VAL A 168 7.58 2.73 -6.93
N PRO A 169 6.43 2.22 -6.47
CA PRO A 169 5.16 2.44 -7.13
C PRO A 169 4.74 3.90 -6.98
N MET A 170 4.56 4.58 -8.12
CA MET A 170 4.37 6.04 -8.16
C MET A 170 2.99 6.46 -7.63
N GLU A 171 1.97 5.66 -7.88
CA GLU A 171 0.61 5.93 -7.40
C GLU A 171 0.50 5.85 -5.87
N MET A 172 1.45 5.17 -5.22
CA MET A 172 1.49 5.16 -3.75
C MET A 172 1.82 6.53 -3.17
N ILE A 173 2.38 7.45 -3.96
CA ILE A 173 2.65 8.82 -3.50
C ILE A 173 1.33 9.56 -3.22
N PRO A 174 0.42 9.78 -4.19
CA PRO A 174 -0.86 10.42 -3.92
C PRO A 174 -1.75 9.57 -3.02
N TYR A 175 -1.69 8.23 -3.14
CA TYR A 175 -2.45 7.33 -2.29
C TYR A 175 -2.01 7.43 -0.83
N PHE A 176 -0.70 7.44 -0.55
CA PHE A 176 -0.17 7.67 0.79
C PHE A 176 -0.65 9.01 1.35
N VAL A 177 -0.57 10.07 0.57
CA VAL A 177 -1.04 11.41 0.95
C VAL A 177 -2.52 11.38 1.32
N THR A 178 -3.35 10.78 0.47
CA THR A 178 -4.79 10.67 0.70
C THR A 178 -5.09 9.87 1.97
N CYS A 179 -4.43 8.74 2.15
CA CYS A 179 -4.72 7.84 3.25
C CYS A 179 -4.15 8.30 4.59
N HIS A 180 -3.00 8.98 4.59
CA HIS A 180 -2.23 9.22 5.80
C HIS A 180 -2.13 10.69 6.20
N VAL A 181 -2.20 11.61 5.25
CA VAL A 181 -1.90 13.01 5.51
C VAL A 181 -3.09 13.92 5.23
N ASN A 182 -3.58 13.97 3.99
CA ASN A 182 -4.64 14.88 3.59
C ASN A 182 -5.47 14.34 2.43
N SER A 183 -6.72 13.97 2.71
CA SER A 183 -7.63 13.42 1.71
C SER A 183 -8.03 14.41 0.60
N HIS A 184 -7.84 15.71 0.79
CA HIS A 184 -8.16 16.72 -0.21
C HIS A 184 -7.04 16.97 -1.22
N THR A 185 -5.80 16.69 -0.88
CA THR A 185 -4.66 16.95 -1.77
C THR A 185 -4.75 16.17 -3.08
N VAL A 186 -5.27 14.94 -3.03
CA VAL A 186 -5.43 14.10 -4.23
C VAL A 186 -6.37 14.71 -5.26
N LEU A 187 -7.37 15.47 -4.82
CA LEU A 187 -8.33 16.11 -5.73
C LEU A 187 -7.65 17.13 -6.64
N ASN A 188 -6.63 17.84 -6.15
CA ASN A 188 -5.88 18.79 -6.97
C ASN A 188 -5.19 18.11 -8.16
N TYR A 189 -4.69 16.89 -7.97
CA TYR A 189 -4.07 16.10 -9.05
C TYR A 189 -5.11 15.61 -10.05
N ILE A 190 -6.23 15.12 -9.56
CA ILE A 190 -7.36 14.68 -10.41
C ILE A 190 -7.87 15.86 -11.24
N ASP A 191 -8.12 17.01 -10.61
CA ASP A 191 -8.58 18.22 -11.29
C ASP A 191 -7.59 18.69 -12.37
N ALA A 192 -6.28 18.58 -12.09
CA ALA A 192 -5.24 18.98 -13.03
C ALA A 192 -5.28 18.16 -14.33
N VAL A 193 -5.39 16.82 -14.24
CA VAL A 193 -5.44 15.98 -15.46
C VAL A 193 -6.77 16.12 -16.19
N GLN A 194 -7.87 16.30 -15.49
CA GLN A 194 -9.16 16.55 -16.14
C GLN A 194 -9.18 17.90 -16.86
N SER A 195 -8.49 18.92 -16.32
CA SER A 195 -8.38 20.22 -16.97
C SER A 195 -7.63 20.21 -18.29
N ILE A 196 -6.72 19.24 -18.50
CA ILE A 196 -6.02 19.06 -19.78
C ILE A 196 -6.71 18.05 -20.72
N GLY A 197 -7.89 17.53 -20.34
CA GLY A 197 -8.75 16.74 -21.20
C GLY A 197 -8.78 15.24 -20.90
N LEU A 198 -8.19 14.73 -19.82
CA LEU A 198 -8.39 13.35 -19.42
C LEU A 198 -9.85 13.20 -18.93
N PRO A 199 -10.61 12.21 -19.44
CA PRO A 199 -11.97 11.99 -18.97
C PRO A 199 -12.03 11.59 -17.50
N GLY A 200 -13.14 11.85 -16.82
CA GLY A 200 -13.34 11.54 -15.42
C GLY A 200 -13.58 10.05 -15.10
N ASP A 201 -13.81 9.22 -16.13
CA ASP A 201 -14.13 7.80 -15.97
C ASP A 201 -12.97 6.89 -15.52
N PRO A 202 -11.70 7.14 -15.89
CA PRO A 202 -10.58 6.32 -15.43
C PRO A 202 -10.43 6.31 -13.91
N CYS A 203 -9.75 5.27 -13.41
CA CYS A 203 -9.50 5.09 -11.99
C CYS A 203 -8.92 6.37 -11.34
N PRO A 204 -9.47 6.84 -10.22
CA PRO A 204 -8.96 8.02 -9.53
C PRO A 204 -7.49 7.90 -9.09
N MET A 205 -6.99 6.68 -8.86
CA MET A 205 -5.57 6.47 -8.56
C MET A 205 -4.69 6.83 -9.77
N CYS A 206 -5.04 6.32 -10.95
CA CYS A 206 -4.33 6.64 -12.19
C CYS A 206 -4.41 8.14 -12.52
N GLN A 207 -5.57 8.77 -12.31
CA GLN A 207 -5.72 10.20 -12.49
C GLN A 207 -4.84 10.99 -11.53
N ALA A 208 -4.79 10.60 -10.25
CA ALA A 208 -3.97 11.27 -9.26
C ALA A 208 -2.47 11.09 -9.53
N GLU A 209 -2.05 9.92 -9.97
CA GLU A 209 -0.67 9.67 -10.41
C GLU A 209 -0.31 10.55 -11.61
N ALA A 210 -1.15 10.56 -12.64
CA ALA A 210 -0.95 11.43 -13.79
C ALA A 210 -0.86 12.92 -13.42
N GLY A 211 -1.66 13.35 -12.43
CA GLY A 211 -1.63 14.72 -11.91
C GLY A 211 -0.31 15.13 -11.29
N LEU A 212 0.45 14.19 -10.71
CA LEU A 212 1.80 14.46 -10.22
C LEU A 212 2.74 14.92 -11.34
N PHE A 213 2.59 14.33 -12.53
CA PHE A 213 3.40 14.69 -13.70
C PHE A 213 2.95 16.02 -14.30
N VAL A 214 1.64 16.21 -14.45
CA VAL A 214 1.06 17.44 -15.01
C VAL A 214 1.41 18.69 -14.17
N LEU A 215 1.46 18.54 -12.84
CA LEU A 215 1.81 19.63 -11.93
C LEU A 215 3.31 19.74 -11.61
N ASP A 216 4.14 18.89 -12.22
CA ASP A 216 5.60 18.81 -11.93
C ASP A 216 5.91 18.58 -10.44
N ASP A 217 5.03 17.85 -9.76
CA ASP A 217 5.17 17.54 -8.34
C ASP A 217 5.85 16.21 -8.08
N MET A 218 6.16 15.46 -9.15
CA MET A 218 6.82 14.16 -9.03
C MET A 218 8.27 14.32 -8.54
N PRO A 219 8.65 13.66 -7.45
CA PRO A 219 10.04 13.70 -6.99
C PRO A 219 10.99 13.06 -7.99
N ASP A 220 12.14 13.69 -8.25
CA ASP A 220 13.18 13.15 -9.11
C ASP A 220 14.09 12.17 -8.37
N TYR A 221 13.58 10.98 -8.07
CA TYR A 221 14.28 9.96 -7.28
C TYR A 221 14.72 8.72 -8.06
N ALA A 222 14.21 8.53 -9.27
CA ALA A 222 14.48 7.36 -10.08
C ALA A 222 15.00 7.76 -11.47
N PRO A 223 16.04 7.10 -11.98
CA PRO A 223 16.59 7.39 -13.32
C PRO A 223 15.71 6.85 -14.44
N ILE A 224 14.87 5.86 -14.19
CA ILE A 224 14.03 5.19 -15.19
C ILE A 224 12.62 4.95 -14.65
N VAL A 225 11.70 4.78 -15.60
CA VAL A 225 10.29 4.47 -15.32
C VAL A 225 9.89 3.20 -16.06
N ILE A 226 9.19 2.31 -15.36
CA ILE A 226 8.57 1.13 -15.96
C ILE A 226 7.06 1.26 -15.86
N THR A 227 6.35 1.00 -16.92
CA THR A 227 4.89 1.05 -16.97
C THR A 227 4.30 -0.18 -17.63
N SER A 228 3.05 -0.46 -17.40
CA SER A 228 2.31 -1.57 -17.99
C SER A 228 0.83 -1.20 -18.10
N ASN A 229 0.09 -1.94 -18.90
CA ASN A 229 -1.38 -1.89 -18.95
C ASN A 229 -2.01 -3.13 -18.33
N GLU A 230 -1.25 -3.95 -17.63
CA GLU A 230 -1.78 -5.17 -17.03
C GLU A 230 -2.90 -4.86 -16.05
N ALA A 231 -4.00 -5.56 -16.22
CA ALA A 231 -5.21 -5.50 -15.42
C ALA A 231 -5.96 -4.15 -15.42
N CYS A 232 -5.46 -3.09 -16.10
CA CYS A 232 -6.15 -1.79 -16.04
C CYS A 232 -5.79 -0.88 -17.24
N ASP A 233 -6.74 -0.69 -18.15
CA ASP A 233 -6.58 0.24 -19.29
C ASP A 233 -6.40 1.70 -18.87
N ALA A 234 -6.84 2.08 -17.68
CA ALA A 234 -6.64 3.44 -17.16
C ALA A 234 -5.15 3.79 -17.03
N SER A 235 -4.29 2.80 -16.79
CA SER A 235 -2.83 2.99 -16.70
C SER A 235 -2.19 3.37 -18.05
N VAL A 236 -2.83 3.04 -19.17
CA VAL A 236 -2.35 3.48 -20.50
C VAL A 236 -2.33 5.00 -20.59
N SER A 237 -3.41 5.66 -20.14
CA SER A 237 -3.48 7.12 -20.10
C SER A 237 -2.37 7.72 -19.22
N THR A 238 -2.11 7.11 -18.06
CA THR A 238 -1.02 7.52 -17.17
C THR A 238 0.33 7.35 -17.83
N SER A 239 0.56 6.22 -18.52
CA SER A 239 1.81 5.94 -19.24
C SER A 239 2.10 6.96 -20.33
N ILE A 240 1.08 7.36 -21.09
CA ILE A 240 1.23 8.40 -22.13
C ILE A 240 1.61 9.75 -21.49
N LEU A 241 0.96 10.12 -20.40
CA LEU A 241 1.28 11.37 -19.69
C LEU A 241 2.66 11.32 -19.05
N GLN A 242 3.09 10.16 -18.56
CA GLN A 242 4.46 9.96 -18.08
C GLN A 242 5.48 10.21 -19.19
N ASP A 243 5.28 9.64 -20.36
CA ASP A 243 6.18 9.85 -21.51
C ASP A 243 6.24 11.32 -21.94
N TRP A 244 5.13 12.03 -21.89
CA TRP A 244 5.06 13.44 -22.27
C TRP A 244 5.68 14.42 -21.25
N PHE A 245 5.54 14.14 -19.97
CA PHE A 245 5.93 15.07 -18.90
C PHE A 245 7.22 14.69 -18.18
N LEU A 246 7.65 13.43 -18.25
CA LEU A 246 8.90 12.99 -17.64
C LEU A 246 10.00 12.85 -18.71
N ASP A 247 11.05 13.67 -18.61
CA ASP A 247 12.26 13.54 -19.41
C ASP A 247 13.16 12.40 -18.85
N LYS A 248 12.66 11.16 -18.95
CA LYS A 248 13.34 9.97 -18.44
C LYS A 248 13.17 8.77 -19.38
N PRO A 249 14.17 7.88 -19.46
CA PRO A 249 13.97 6.59 -20.11
C PRO A 249 12.77 5.84 -19.53
N LEU A 250 11.81 5.50 -20.38
CA LEU A 250 10.60 4.80 -20.02
C LEU A 250 10.51 3.49 -20.78
N PHE A 251 10.17 2.41 -20.10
CA PHE A 251 9.84 1.12 -20.70
C PHE A 251 8.38 0.77 -20.42
N ALA A 252 7.59 0.63 -21.47
CA ALA A 252 6.20 0.16 -21.37
C ALA A 252 6.14 -1.33 -21.67
N MET A 253 5.54 -2.12 -20.78
CA MET A 253 5.25 -3.55 -20.96
C MET A 253 3.80 -3.73 -21.37
N PRO A 254 3.45 -3.75 -22.64
CA PRO A 254 2.08 -4.02 -23.06
C PRO A 254 1.75 -5.49 -22.82
N GLN A 255 0.68 -5.72 -22.08
CA GLN A 255 0.13 -7.05 -21.86
C GLN A 255 -1.11 -7.24 -22.72
N PRO A 256 -1.16 -8.30 -23.54
CA PRO A 256 -2.33 -8.56 -24.37
C PRO A 256 -3.51 -9.01 -23.51
N MET A 257 -4.70 -8.49 -23.82
CA MET A 257 -5.93 -8.82 -23.12
C MET A 257 -6.63 -10.09 -23.62
N GLN A 258 -6.08 -10.75 -24.63
CA GLN A 258 -6.60 -12.01 -25.19
C GLN A 258 -5.84 -13.19 -24.58
N PHE A 259 -6.46 -13.86 -23.62
CA PHE A 259 -5.83 -14.92 -22.83
C PHE A 259 -5.80 -16.31 -23.51
N ASP A 260 -6.48 -16.48 -24.63
CA ASP A 260 -6.60 -17.71 -25.39
C ASP A 260 -5.65 -17.81 -26.61
N ASP A 261 -4.84 -16.79 -26.84
CA ASP A 261 -3.83 -16.81 -27.91
C ASP A 261 -2.65 -17.72 -27.54
N PRO A 262 -2.29 -18.70 -28.38
CA PRO A 262 -1.16 -19.59 -28.12
C PRO A 262 0.18 -18.85 -28.00
N LEU A 263 0.33 -17.65 -28.60
CA LEU A 263 1.53 -16.85 -28.56
C LEU A 263 1.63 -15.97 -27.30
N LEU A 264 0.56 -15.84 -26.53
CA LEU A 264 0.50 -14.99 -25.35
C LEU A 264 1.67 -15.25 -24.39
N LYS A 265 1.87 -16.52 -24.05
CA LYS A 265 2.93 -16.95 -23.13
C LYS A 265 4.34 -16.56 -23.58
N LYS A 266 4.57 -16.66 -24.88
CA LYS A 266 5.84 -16.26 -25.49
C LYS A 266 5.98 -14.74 -25.44
N HIS A 267 4.95 -14.02 -25.83
CA HIS A 267 4.94 -12.56 -25.82
C HIS A 267 5.22 -12.00 -24.43
N CYS A 268 4.47 -12.41 -23.42
CA CYS A 268 4.68 -11.95 -22.02
C CYS A 268 6.10 -12.22 -21.52
N ARG A 269 6.67 -13.39 -21.85
CA ARG A 269 8.05 -13.70 -21.49
C ARG A 269 9.03 -12.76 -22.21
N ASP A 270 8.87 -12.59 -23.50
CA ASP A 270 9.77 -11.75 -24.32
C ASP A 270 9.73 -10.28 -23.82
N GLU A 271 8.56 -9.75 -23.45
CA GLU A 271 8.41 -8.41 -22.88
C GLU A 271 9.09 -8.27 -21.52
N ILE A 272 8.96 -9.26 -20.63
CA ILE A 272 9.66 -9.25 -19.34
C ILE A 272 11.18 -9.31 -19.55
N GLU A 273 11.67 -10.16 -20.46
CA GLU A 273 13.10 -10.26 -20.78
C GLU A 273 13.64 -8.96 -21.36
N GLN A 274 12.88 -8.25 -22.20
CA GLN A 274 13.24 -6.94 -22.72
C GLN A 274 13.25 -5.88 -21.61
N CYS A 275 12.26 -5.89 -20.73
CA CYS A 275 12.23 -5.02 -19.55
C CYS A 275 13.47 -5.24 -18.66
N TRP A 276 13.85 -6.49 -18.41
CA TRP A 276 15.04 -6.81 -17.64
C TRP A 276 16.33 -6.31 -18.30
N LYS A 277 16.47 -6.45 -19.61
CA LYS A 277 17.58 -5.86 -20.36
C LYS A 277 17.62 -4.35 -20.21
N PHE A 278 16.47 -3.69 -20.39
CA PHE A 278 16.37 -2.25 -20.22
C PHE A 278 16.82 -1.79 -18.82
N VAL A 279 16.34 -2.47 -17.76
CA VAL A 279 16.74 -2.15 -16.39
C VAL A 279 18.25 -2.33 -16.21
N GLU A 280 18.84 -3.42 -16.71
CA GLU A 280 20.27 -3.69 -16.63
C GLU A 280 21.10 -2.62 -17.37
N GLU A 281 20.72 -2.28 -18.59
CA GLU A 281 21.38 -1.27 -19.42
C GLU A 281 21.32 0.12 -18.80
N GLN A 282 20.17 0.52 -18.28
CA GLN A 282 19.96 1.85 -17.73
C GLN A 282 20.54 2.03 -16.32
N THR A 283 20.58 0.99 -15.53
CA THR A 283 21.07 1.05 -14.14
C THR A 283 22.54 0.61 -14.01
N GLY A 284 23.05 -0.17 -14.95
CA GLY A 284 24.37 -0.80 -14.87
C GLY A 284 24.48 -1.91 -13.83
N ILE A 285 23.33 -2.38 -13.27
CA ILE A 285 23.30 -3.45 -12.27
C ILE A 285 23.00 -4.76 -12.99
N PRO A 286 23.89 -5.77 -12.94
CA PRO A 286 23.68 -7.01 -13.64
C PRO A 286 22.50 -7.81 -13.05
N PHE A 287 21.80 -8.51 -13.92
CA PHE A 287 20.74 -9.46 -13.58
C PHE A 287 21.27 -10.59 -12.70
N ASP A 288 20.53 -10.98 -11.67
CA ASP A 288 20.92 -12.01 -10.71
C ASP A 288 19.85 -13.09 -10.60
N TRP A 289 20.07 -14.23 -11.25
CA TRP A 289 19.19 -15.40 -11.22
C TRP A 289 18.99 -15.96 -9.81
N ASN A 290 20.03 -15.93 -8.97
CA ASN A 290 19.90 -16.43 -7.60
C ASN A 290 18.96 -15.55 -6.77
N SER A 291 19.02 -14.23 -6.99
CA SER A 291 18.10 -13.29 -6.35
C SER A 291 16.66 -13.54 -6.78
N LEU A 292 16.42 -13.71 -8.08
CA LEU A 292 15.09 -14.01 -8.61
C LEU A 292 14.51 -15.29 -7.97
N VAL A 293 15.27 -16.39 -7.99
CA VAL A 293 14.81 -17.68 -7.43
C VAL A 293 14.48 -17.56 -5.94
N LYS A 294 15.35 -16.93 -5.14
CA LYS A 294 15.12 -16.74 -3.72
C LYS A 294 13.86 -15.91 -3.43
N CYS A 295 13.63 -14.85 -4.18
CA CYS A 295 12.43 -14.04 -4.01
C CYS A 295 11.16 -14.81 -4.40
N ILE A 296 11.20 -15.61 -5.48
CA ILE A 296 10.08 -16.46 -5.87
C ILE A 296 9.77 -17.50 -4.77
N GLU A 297 10.79 -18.15 -4.22
CA GLU A 297 10.62 -19.09 -3.10
C GLU A 297 10.01 -18.41 -1.88
N SER A 298 10.52 -17.23 -1.52
CA SER A 298 9.99 -16.40 -0.43
C SER A 298 8.51 -16.05 -0.66
N GLN A 299 8.15 -15.59 -1.85
CA GLN A 299 6.77 -15.25 -2.18
C GLN A 299 5.85 -16.48 -2.22
N ASN A 300 6.34 -17.63 -2.66
CA ASN A 300 5.58 -18.88 -2.61
C ASN A 300 5.22 -19.29 -1.17
N GLU A 301 6.11 -19.05 -0.20
CA GLU A 301 5.80 -19.26 1.22
C GLU A 301 4.66 -18.35 1.71
N LEU A 302 4.68 -17.08 1.31
CA LEU A 302 3.62 -16.14 1.64
C LEU A 302 2.29 -16.54 0.98
N GLN A 303 2.32 -17.01 -0.27
CA GLN A 303 1.13 -17.48 -0.98
C GLN A 303 0.51 -18.72 -0.33
N LYS A 304 1.30 -19.66 0.18
CA LYS A 304 0.76 -20.81 0.94
C LYS A 304 -0.10 -20.34 2.12
N PHE A 305 0.34 -19.31 2.83
CA PHE A 305 -0.45 -18.77 3.94
C PHE A 305 -1.75 -18.11 3.47
N GLU A 306 -1.78 -17.50 2.28
CA GLU A 306 -3.03 -16.99 1.72
C GLU A 306 -4.06 -18.10 1.50
N TRP A 307 -3.64 -19.21 0.91
CA TRP A 307 -4.53 -20.37 0.73
C TRP A 307 -5.02 -20.90 2.07
N GLU A 308 -4.17 -21.02 3.08
CA GLU A 308 -4.57 -21.40 4.44
C GLU A 308 -5.64 -20.45 5.01
N LYS A 309 -5.49 -19.14 4.84
CA LYS A 309 -6.48 -18.16 5.28
C LYS A 309 -7.81 -18.33 4.59
N TRP A 310 -7.82 -18.55 3.28
CA TRP A 310 -9.04 -18.80 2.51
C TRP A 310 -9.76 -20.06 2.96
N ASP A 311 -9.02 -21.14 3.16
CA ASP A 311 -9.55 -22.40 3.68
C ASP A 311 -10.21 -22.23 5.03
N VAL A 312 -9.59 -21.49 5.95
CA VAL A 312 -10.15 -21.20 7.27
C VAL A 312 -11.40 -20.32 7.15
N ALA A 313 -11.36 -19.26 6.35
CA ALA A 313 -12.50 -18.38 6.12
C ALA A 313 -13.70 -19.12 5.52
N ALA A 314 -13.46 -20.10 4.65
CA ALA A 314 -14.53 -20.92 4.07
C ALA A 314 -15.16 -21.90 5.06
N LYS A 315 -14.41 -22.39 6.05
CA LYS A 315 -14.80 -23.48 6.93
C LYS A 315 -15.29 -23.04 8.31
N THR A 316 -14.99 -21.80 8.75
CA THR A 316 -15.31 -21.36 10.11
C THR A 316 -15.67 -19.88 10.20
N ASN A 317 -16.43 -19.52 11.25
CA ASN A 317 -16.75 -18.13 11.61
C ASN A 317 -15.68 -17.51 12.53
N TYR A 318 -14.66 -18.27 12.91
CA TYR A 318 -13.60 -17.79 13.83
C TYR A 318 -12.44 -17.13 13.09
N TYR A 319 -12.73 -16.51 11.96
CA TYR A 319 -11.76 -15.81 11.12
C TYR A 319 -11.60 -14.36 11.59
N PRO A 320 -10.40 -13.95 12.06
CA PRO A 320 -10.21 -12.64 12.66
C PRO A 320 -9.83 -11.54 11.66
N VAL A 321 -9.56 -11.89 10.41
CA VAL A 321 -8.97 -10.94 9.45
C VAL A 321 -10.05 -10.08 8.82
N ASN A 322 -9.82 -8.76 8.81
CA ASN A 322 -10.65 -7.80 8.10
C ASN A 322 -10.35 -7.86 6.60
N GLY A 323 -11.38 -8.01 5.79
CA GLY A 323 -11.23 -8.15 4.34
C GLY A 323 -10.58 -6.93 3.67
N VAL A 324 -10.92 -5.71 4.10
CA VAL A 324 -10.33 -4.48 3.56
C VAL A 324 -8.84 -4.39 3.91
N ALA A 325 -8.49 -4.63 5.19
CA ALA A 325 -7.10 -4.62 5.62
C ALA A 325 -6.26 -5.67 4.88
N GLN A 326 -6.83 -6.87 4.67
CA GLN A 326 -6.17 -7.93 3.91
C GLN A 326 -5.99 -7.57 2.44
N ALA A 327 -7.02 -7.08 1.77
CA ALA A 327 -6.96 -6.72 0.36
C ALA A 327 -5.88 -5.68 0.09
N LEU A 328 -5.87 -4.61 0.87
CA LEU A 328 -4.85 -3.55 0.75
C LEU A 328 -3.45 -4.05 1.07
N TYR A 329 -3.30 -4.85 2.11
CA TYR A 329 -2.02 -5.45 2.45
C TYR A 329 -1.47 -6.28 1.28
N ARG A 330 -2.33 -7.02 0.57
CA ARG A 330 -1.91 -7.79 -0.61
C ARG A 330 -1.52 -6.92 -1.80
N ILE A 331 -2.23 -5.81 -2.03
CA ILE A 331 -1.83 -4.84 -3.06
C ILE A 331 -0.42 -4.31 -2.74
N TYR A 332 -0.17 -3.87 -1.52
CA TYR A 332 1.16 -3.41 -1.12
C TYR A 332 2.22 -4.50 -1.30
N GLN A 333 1.94 -5.72 -0.85
CA GLN A 333 2.88 -6.84 -0.98
C GLN A 333 3.23 -7.12 -2.44
N SER A 334 2.25 -7.08 -3.34
CA SER A 334 2.48 -7.34 -4.76
C SER A 334 3.34 -6.26 -5.44
N GLN A 335 3.22 -5.01 -5.02
CA GLN A 335 3.90 -3.88 -5.65
C GLN A 335 5.28 -3.59 -5.07
N PHE A 336 5.46 -3.72 -3.78
CA PHE A 336 6.71 -3.34 -3.10
C PHE A 336 7.81 -4.41 -3.15
N GLY A 337 7.55 -5.58 -3.75
CA GLY A 337 8.53 -6.65 -3.87
C GLY A 337 8.70 -7.48 -2.58
N ASP A 338 9.83 -8.17 -2.45
CA ASP A 338 10.09 -9.09 -1.35
C ASP A 338 10.70 -8.38 -0.14
N LEU A 339 9.84 -7.87 0.75
CA LEU A 339 10.27 -7.19 1.98
C LEU A 339 10.17 -8.14 3.20
N PRO A 340 11.17 -8.13 4.11
CA PRO A 340 11.15 -8.97 5.32
C PRO A 340 9.90 -8.75 6.19
N VAL A 341 9.33 -7.56 6.17
CA VAL A 341 8.14 -7.22 6.94
C VAL A 341 6.92 -8.08 6.57
N TRP A 342 6.86 -8.59 5.34
CA TRP A 342 5.76 -9.46 4.91
C TRP A 342 5.73 -10.78 5.68
N HIS A 343 6.88 -11.42 5.84
CA HIS A 343 7.00 -12.64 6.64
C HIS A 343 6.70 -12.41 8.13
N GLU A 344 7.12 -11.28 8.67
CA GLU A 344 6.82 -10.89 10.06
C GLU A 344 5.30 -10.76 10.24
N VAL A 345 4.64 -10.00 9.38
CA VAL A 345 3.20 -9.77 9.43
C VAL A 345 2.42 -11.08 9.28
N ASP A 346 2.69 -11.84 8.24
CA ASP A 346 2.00 -13.10 7.98
C ASP A 346 2.22 -14.12 9.09
N GLY A 347 3.42 -14.16 9.66
CA GLY A 347 3.72 -15.02 10.81
C GLY A 347 2.90 -14.66 12.06
N HIS A 348 2.67 -13.40 12.31
CA HIS A 348 1.84 -12.95 13.44
C HIS A 348 0.36 -13.12 13.16
N VAL A 349 -0.11 -12.80 11.97
CA VAL A 349 -1.51 -13.02 11.58
C VAL A 349 -1.85 -14.52 11.64
N ARG A 350 -0.95 -15.42 11.21
CA ARG A 350 -1.12 -16.88 11.33
C ARG A 350 -1.27 -17.32 12.79
N LYS A 351 -0.47 -16.77 13.71
CA LYS A 351 -0.59 -17.07 15.15
C LYS A 351 -1.96 -16.64 15.70
N ILE A 352 -2.44 -15.46 15.31
CA ILE A 352 -3.75 -14.94 15.70
C ILE A 352 -4.86 -15.83 15.14
N LEU A 353 -4.79 -16.16 13.87
CA LEU A 353 -5.75 -17.03 13.18
C LEU A 353 -5.88 -18.39 13.89
N ASN A 354 -4.75 -19.05 14.10
CA ASN A 354 -4.70 -20.35 14.78
C ASN A 354 -5.26 -20.29 16.21
N LYS A 355 -5.00 -19.20 16.92
CA LYS A 355 -5.57 -18.95 18.25
C LYS A 355 -7.10 -18.84 18.18
N CYS A 356 -7.62 -18.08 17.22
CA CYS A 356 -9.06 -17.87 17.07
C CYS A 356 -9.77 -19.17 16.73
N VAL A 357 -9.26 -19.96 15.79
CA VAL A 357 -9.83 -21.26 15.42
C VAL A 357 -9.79 -22.22 16.59
N LYS A 358 -8.62 -22.38 17.26
CA LYS A 358 -8.45 -23.31 18.39
C LYS A 358 -9.35 -22.98 19.58
N LYS A 359 -9.49 -21.69 19.91
CA LYS A 359 -10.25 -21.22 21.07
C LYS A 359 -11.69 -20.83 20.73
N LYS A 360 -12.11 -20.98 19.48
CA LYS A 360 -13.43 -20.58 18.98
C LYS A 360 -13.76 -19.10 19.30
N ILE A 361 -12.78 -18.22 19.08
CA ILE A 361 -12.93 -16.79 19.33
C ILE A 361 -13.59 -16.15 18.10
N ASN A 362 -14.77 -15.62 18.27
CA ASN A 362 -15.41 -14.79 17.25
C ASN A 362 -14.91 -13.34 17.38
N SER A 363 -14.27 -12.82 16.35
CA SER A 363 -13.74 -11.45 16.33
C SER A 363 -14.76 -10.43 15.85
N PHE A 364 -15.85 -10.87 15.27
CA PHE A 364 -16.95 -10.04 14.78
C PHE A 364 -18.24 -10.45 15.48
N PRO A 365 -19.06 -9.48 15.91
CA PRO A 365 -20.26 -9.76 16.73
C PRO A 365 -21.24 -10.72 16.07
N GLU A 366 -21.45 -10.54 14.77
CA GLU A 366 -22.31 -11.40 13.95
C GLU A 366 -21.68 -11.70 12.60
N THR A 367 -21.61 -12.96 12.26
CA THR A 367 -21.26 -13.39 10.90
C THR A 367 -22.55 -13.67 10.15
N ARG A 368 -22.97 -12.73 9.31
CA ARG A 368 -24.24 -12.82 8.57
C ARG A 368 -24.04 -13.46 7.19
N HIS A 369 -23.04 -12.99 6.46
CA HIS A 369 -22.78 -13.40 5.07
C HIS A 369 -21.29 -13.64 4.86
N ARG A 370 -20.98 -14.57 3.96
CA ARG A 370 -19.63 -14.74 3.42
C ARG A 370 -19.62 -14.22 2.01
N VAL A 371 -18.77 -13.25 1.76
CA VAL A 371 -18.61 -12.64 0.43
C VAL A 371 -17.22 -12.98 -0.07
N LEU A 372 -17.15 -13.59 -1.24
CA LEU A 372 -15.90 -13.78 -1.96
C LEU A 372 -15.71 -12.60 -2.90
N ALA A 373 -14.70 -11.77 -2.61
CA ALA A 373 -14.25 -10.73 -3.52
C ALA A 373 -13.00 -11.23 -4.26
N LEU A 374 -13.12 -11.50 -5.55
CA LEU A 374 -12.00 -11.98 -6.36
C LEU A 374 -11.17 -10.81 -6.89
N SER A 375 -11.81 -9.84 -7.52
CA SER A 375 -11.18 -8.62 -8.00
C SER A 375 -12.26 -7.62 -8.37
N LEU A 376 -12.03 -6.33 -8.12
CA LEU A 376 -12.96 -5.27 -8.54
C LEU A 376 -13.03 -5.15 -10.06
N ILE A 377 -11.93 -5.39 -10.75
CA ILE A 377 -11.86 -5.30 -12.22
C ILE A 377 -12.44 -6.53 -12.93
N HIS A 378 -12.38 -7.71 -12.33
CA HIS A 378 -12.96 -8.92 -12.91
C HIS A 378 -14.47 -9.07 -12.68
N ILE A 379 -15.07 -8.23 -11.83
CA ILE A 379 -16.53 -8.21 -11.60
C ILE A 379 -17.26 -7.52 -12.74
N SER A 380 -16.63 -6.60 -13.44
CA SER A 380 -17.23 -5.85 -14.53
C SER A 380 -17.24 -6.58 -15.89
N GLU A 381 -16.44 -7.63 -16.02
CA GLU A 381 -16.50 -8.49 -17.20
C GLU A 381 -17.28 -9.77 -16.89
N PRO A 382 -18.47 -9.97 -17.47
CA PRO A 382 -19.12 -11.25 -17.40
C PRO A 382 -18.21 -12.26 -18.11
N THR A 383 -17.59 -13.12 -17.31
CA THR A 383 -16.87 -14.27 -17.82
C THR A 383 -17.74 -14.97 -18.86
N ARG A 384 -17.35 -14.89 -20.09
CA ARG A 384 -17.83 -15.85 -21.11
C ARG A 384 -17.27 -17.20 -20.68
N LEU A 385 -18.08 -17.93 -19.95
CA LEU A 385 -17.94 -19.38 -19.81
C LEU A 385 -18.46 -20.03 -21.06
#